data_d8a457ef6eccb57278b3a586df021557
#
_entry.id   d8a457ef6eccb57278b3a586df021557
#
_cell.length_a   1.000
_cell.length_b   1.000
_cell.length_c   1.000
_cell.angle_alpha   90.00
_cell.angle_beta   90.00
_cell.angle_gamma   90.00
#
_symmetry.space_group_name_H-M   'P 1'
#
loop_
_entity.id
_entity.type
_entity.pdbx_description
1 polymer ?
#
loop_
_entity_poly.entity_id
_entity_poly.type
_entity_poly.pdbx_seq_one_letter_code
_entity_poly.pdbx_strand_id
1 'polypeptide(L)'
;MCIRDRDRQLRLESAGSIAQAALELNNVFAAAQAAADDYLHSVQASLADTNATAANTLSQARSEAKRILEQAQTDADSLKAQAQQECDAMTAAAAQKRTQTEADCKAMVERAEQEVQQRWQTFDRKANALLDQYRSADSQPSEET
;
A
#
# COMPACT_ATOMS: atom_id res chain seq x y z
N MET A 1 -59.68 78.00 -43.19
CA MET A 1 -58.48 77.22 -42.98
C MET A 1 -57.96 76.78 -44.33
N CYS A 2 -56.77 77.26 -44.65
CA CYS A 2 -56.14 76.92 -45.92
C CYS A 2 -55.66 75.45 -45.88
N ILE A 3 -55.87 74.70 -46.96
CA ILE A 3 -55.41 73.32 -47.17
C ILE A 3 -53.88 73.20 -46.86
N ARG A 4 -53.10 74.21 -47.06
CA ARG A 4 -51.67 74.33 -46.80
C ARG A 4 -51.34 74.23 -45.30
N ASP A 5 -52.16 74.74 -44.41
CA ASP A 5 -51.93 74.69 -42.96
C ASP A 5 -52.21 73.30 -42.40
N ARG A 6 -53.20 72.58 -42.94
CA ARG A 6 -53.51 71.24 -42.58
C ARG A 6 -52.42 70.24 -43.02
N ASP A 7 -51.91 70.41 -44.21
CA ASP A 7 -50.80 69.65 -44.73
C ASP A 7 -49.52 69.88 -43.92
N ARG A 8 -49.29 71.10 -43.48
CA ARG A 8 -48.17 71.46 -42.65
C ARG A 8 -48.26 70.89 -41.26
N GLN A 9 -49.49 70.86 -40.69
CA GLN A 9 -49.75 70.27 -39.38
C GLN A 9 -49.62 68.76 -39.40
N LEU A 10 -50.16 68.10 -40.45
CA LEU A 10 -49.99 66.65 -40.65
C LEU A 10 -48.53 66.25 -40.84
N ARG A 11 -47.74 67.05 -41.52
CA ARG A 11 -46.29 66.85 -41.69
C ARG A 11 -45.50 67.02 -40.37
N LEU A 12 -45.90 67.98 -39.56
CA LEU A 12 -45.28 68.15 -38.22
C LEU A 12 -45.64 67.07 -37.25
N GLU A 13 -46.91 66.64 -37.27
CA GLU A 13 -47.36 65.50 -36.46
C GLU A 13 -46.69 64.22 -36.91
N SER A 14 -46.60 63.93 -38.20
CA SER A 14 -45.89 62.81 -38.77
C SER A 14 -44.40 62.83 -38.43
N ALA A 15 -43.75 64.02 -38.54
CA ALA A 15 -42.35 64.18 -38.18
C ALA A 15 -42.11 63.95 -36.66
N GLY A 16 -43.05 64.45 -35.82
CA GLY A 16 -43.01 64.19 -34.37
C GLY A 16 -43.19 62.70 -34.03
N SER A 17 -44.10 62.05 -34.72
CA SER A 17 -44.35 60.55 -34.56
C SER A 17 -43.13 59.75 -35.01
N ILE A 18 -42.47 60.11 -36.09
CA ILE A 18 -41.24 59.45 -36.56
C ILE A 18 -40.09 59.68 -35.57
N ALA A 19 -39.95 60.90 -35.08
CA ALA A 19 -38.93 61.21 -34.08
C ALA A 19 -39.15 60.41 -32.77
N GLN A 20 -40.40 60.25 -32.34
CA GLN A 20 -40.74 59.46 -31.16
C GLN A 20 -40.48 58.00 -31.40
N ALA A 21 -40.82 57.44 -32.54
CA ALA A 21 -40.53 56.07 -32.87
C ALA A 21 -39.03 55.78 -32.95
N ALA A 22 -38.24 56.71 -33.47
CA ALA A 22 -36.80 56.59 -33.49
C ALA A 22 -36.19 56.65 -32.09
N LEU A 23 -36.74 57.51 -31.19
CA LEU A 23 -36.32 57.51 -29.78
C LEU A 23 -36.62 56.23 -29.04
N GLU A 24 -37.84 55.69 -29.24
CA GLU A 24 -38.25 54.40 -28.65
C GLU A 24 -37.36 53.25 -29.15
N LEU A 25 -37.07 53.24 -30.44
CA LEU A 25 -36.17 52.26 -31.04
C LEU A 25 -34.75 52.34 -30.44
N ASN A 26 -34.28 53.55 -30.26
CA ASN A 26 -32.97 53.79 -29.64
C ASN A 26 -32.93 53.33 -28.18
N ASN A 27 -34.03 53.51 -27.42
CA ASN A 27 -34.18 53.01 -26.06
C ASN A 27 -34.20 51.46 -26.02
N VAL A 28 -34.85 50.83 -26.98
CA VAL A 28 -34.85 49.35 -27.10
C VAL A 28 -33.44 48.86 -27.40
N PHE A 29 -32.68 49.49 -28.26
CA PHE A 29 -31.29 49.14 -28.54
C PHE A 29 -30.40 49.36 -27.33
N ALA A 30 -30.56 50.42 -26.59
CA ALA A 30 -29.81 50.68 -25.37
C ALA A 30 -30.12 49.66 -24.29
N ALA A 31 -31.38 49.27 -24.12
CA ALA A 31 -31.78 48.22 -23.18
C ALA A 31 -31.22 46.85 -23.59
N ALA A 32 -31.25 46.53 -24.88
CA ALA A 32 -30.67 45.30 -25.40
C ALA A 32 -29.14 45.25 -25.21
N GLN A 33 -28.47 46.35 -25.43
CA GLN A 33 -27.04 46.50 -25.21
C GLN A 33 -26.69 46.28 -23.72
N ALA A 34 -27.41 46.93 -22.83
CA ALA A 34 -27.21 46.78 -21.38
C ALA A 34 -27.46 45.33 -20.94
N ALA A 35 -28.49 44.67 -21.43
CA ALA A 35 -28.75 43.26 -21.14
C ALA A 35 -27.65 42.34 -21.67
N ALA A 36 -27.11 42.61 -22.85
CA ALA A 36 -25.99 41.87 -23.40
C ALA A 36 -24.71 42.04 -22.57
N ASP A 37 -24.43 43.28 -22.15
CA ASP A 37 -23.27 43.59 -21.28
C ASP A 37 -23.39 42.92 -19.92
N ASP A 38 -24.57 42.95 -19.29
CA ASP A 38 -24.84 42.23 -18.02
C ASP A 38 -24.67 40.73 -18.17
N TYR A 39 -25.13 40.16 -19.28
CA TYR A 39 -24.94 38.73 -19.57
C TYR A 39 -23.46 38.38 -19.71
N LEU A 40 -22.70 39.18 -20.47
CA LEU A 40 -21.27 38.95 -20.63
C LEU A 40 -20.52 39.06 -19.31
N HIS A 41 -20.84 40.03 -18.46
CA HIS A 41 -20.25 40.14 -17.12
C HIS A 41 -20.58 38.94 -16.25
N SER A 42 -21.83 38.47 -16.30
CA SER A 42 -22.27 37.28 -15.56
C SER A 42 -21.52 36.01 -16.00
N VAL A 43 -21.36 35.83 -17.32
CA VAL A 43 -20.59 34.70 -17.88
C VAL A 43 -19.11 34.77 -17.50
N GLN A 44 -18.52 35.94 -17.57
CA GLN A 44 -17.11 36.13 -17.17
C GLN A 44 -16.90 35.85 -15.69
N ALA A 45 -17.79 36.32 -14.82
CA ALA A 45 -17.74 36.02 -13.39
C ALA A 45 -17.91 34.51 -13.09
N SER A 46 -18.84 33.87 -13.77
CA SER A 46 -19.04 32.43 -13.64
C SER A 46 -17.84 31.61 -14.13
N LEU A 47 -17.22 32.03 -15.22
CA LEU A 47 -16.01 31.41 -15.74
C LEU A 47 -14.82 31.59 -14.80
N ALA A 48 -14.65 32.76 -14.22
CA ALA A 48 -13.60 33.05 -13.25
C ALA A 48 -13.78 32.17 -11.99
N ASP A 49 -15.01 32.03 -11.48
CA ASP A 49 -15.33 31.19 -10.33
C ASP A 49 -15.08 29.71 -10.63
N THR A 50 -15.50 29.27 -11.81
CA THR A 50 -15.24 27.88 -12.27
C THR A 50 -13.74 27.58 -12.36
N ASN A 51 -12.97 28.51 -12.91
CA ASN A 51 -11.51 28.37 -13.02
C ASN A 51 -10.85 28.33 -11.63
N ALA A 52 -11.28 29.18 -10.71
CA ALA A 52 -10.77 29.18 -9.33
C ALA A 52 -11.11 27.88 -8.62
N THR A 53 -12.32 27.38 -8.77
CA THR A 53 -12.75 26.08 -8.19
C THR A 53 -11.94 24.93 -8.79
N ALA A 54 -11.73 24.91 -10.09
CA ALA A 54 -10.90 23.90 -10.76
C ALA A 54 -9.45 23.94 -10.27
N ALA A 55 -8.86 25.11 -10.13
CA ALA A 55 -7.50 25.28 -9.61
C ALA A 55 -7.38 24.78 -8.16
N ASN A 56 -8.34 25.09 -7.31
CA ASN A 56 -8.39 24.61 -5.93
C ASN A 56 -8.54 23.09 -5.88
N THR A 57 -9.41 22.53 -6.68
CA THR A 57 -9.63 21.06 -6.76
C THR A 57 -8.35 20.35 -7.20
N LEU A 58 -7.67 20.87 -8.22
CA LEU A 58 -6.38 20.33 -8.68
C LEU A 58 -5.30 20.41 -7.60
N SER A 59 -5.23 21.53 -6.90
CA SER A 59 -4.27 21.71 -5.80
C SER A 59 -4.52 20.72 -4.66
N GLN A 60 -5.77 20.56 -4.25
CA GLN A 60 -6.16 19.59 -3.24
C GLN A 60 -5.88 18.16 -3.67
N ALA A 61 -6.22 17.81 -4.91
CA ALA A 61 -5.96 16.47 -5.45
C ALA A 61 -4.45 16.14 -5.50
N ARG A 62 -3.62 17.10 -5.89
CA ARG A 62 -2.15 16.95 -5.87
C ARG A 62 -1.59 16.76 -4.47
N SER A 63 -2.09 17.56 -3.53
CA SER A 63 -1.69 17.45 -2.12
C SER A 63 -2.07 16.09 -1.53
N GLU A 64 -3.28 15.65 -1.78
CA GLU A 64 -3.76 14.34 -1.33
C GLU A 64 -2.99 13.18 -1.98
N ALA A 65 -2.74 13.26 -3.28
CA ALA A 65 -1.92 12.27 -3.98
C ALA A 65 -0.51 12.16 -3.39
N LYS A 66 0.11 13.31 -3.10
CA LYS A 66 1.43 13.35 -2.45
C LYS A 66 1.39 12.69 -1.07
N ARG A 67 0.39 13.02 -0.27
CA ARG A 67 0.19 12.43 1.07
C ARG A 67 0.04 10.89 1.00
N ILE A 68 -0.77 10.42 0.04
CA ILE A 68 -0.98 8.98 -0.16
C ILE A 68 0.33 8.28 -0.56
N LEU A 69 1.10 8.88 -1.46
CA LEU A 69 2.40 8.32 -1.87
C LEU A 69 3.41 8.27 -0.72
N GLU A 70 3.49 9.33 0.08
CA GLU A 70 4.37 9.39 1.25
C GLU A 70 3.96 8.33 2.30
N GLN A 71 2.66 8.17 2.54
CA GLN A 71 2.15 7.15 3.45
C GLN A 71 2.45 5.74 2.92
N ALA A 72 2.18 5.49 1.65
CA ALA A 72 2.47 4.19 1.03
C ALA A 72 3.96 3.84 1.08
N GLN A 73 4.83 4.81 0.88
CA GLN A 73 6.28 4.60 1.01
C GLN A 73 6.68 4.23 2.44
N THR A 74 6.14 4.96 3.42
CA THR A 74 6.39 4.68 4.84
C THR A 74 5.90 3.29 5.24
N ASP A 75 4.71 2.91 4.79
CA ASP A 75 4.13 1.59 5.06
C ASP A 75 4.95 0.48 4.40
N ALA A 76 5.41 0.69 3.17
CA ALA A 76 6.27 -0.26 2.47
C ALA A 76 7.62 -0.44 3.18
N ASP A 77 8.24 0.64 3.63
CA ASP A 77 9.51 0.58 4.36
C ASP A 77 9.35 -0.12 5.72
N SER A 78 8.25 0.14 6.41
CA SER A 78 7.90 -0.54 7.67
C SER A 78 7.70 -2.05 7.46
N LEU A 79 6.93 -2.41 6.44
CA LEU A 79 6.69 -3.83 6.10
C LEU A 79 7.99 -4.55 5.74
N LYS A 80 8.86 -3.88 4.98
CA LYS A 80 10.17 -4.40 4.60
C LYS A 80 11.07 -4.65 5.82
N ALA A 81 11.08 -3.70 6.76
CA ALA A 81 11.84 -3.84 8.01
C ALA A 81 11.30 -5.00 8.87
N GLN A 82 9.99 -5.14 9.00
CA GLN A 82 9.37 -6.26 9.71
C GLN A 82 9.72 -7.61 9.07
N ALA A 83 9.59 -7.72 7.75
CA ALA A 83 9.94 -8.94 7.03
C ALA A 83 11.42 -9.31 7.21
N GLN A 84 12.31 -8.34 7.19
CA GLN A 84 13.73 -8.57 7.44
C GLN A 84 13.98 -9.08 8.87
N GLN A 85 13.35 -8.47 9.87
CA GLN A 85 13.45 -8.95 11.26
C GLN A 85 12.94 -10.37 11.43
N GLU A 86 11.82 -10.71 10.80
CA GLU A 86 11.26 -12.06 10.85
C GLU A 86 12.21 -13.08 10.18
N CYS A 87 12.78 -12.73 9.03
CA CYS A 87 13.77 -13.56 8.35
C CYS A 87 15.03 -13.79 9.21
N ASP A 88 15.54 -12.73 9.83
CA ASP A 88 16.72 -12.80 10.69
C ASP A 88 16.44 -13.66 11.93
N ALA A 89 15.28 -13.49 12.57
CA ALA A 89 14.85 -14.29 13.71
C ALA A 89 14.69 -15.79 13.33
N MET A 90 14.09 -16.03 12.18
CA MET A 90 13.88 -17.41 11.67
C MET A 90 15.22 -18.08 11.34
N THR A 91 16.14 -17.35 10.74
CA THR A 91 17.50 -17.83 10.44
C THR A 91 18.28 -18.14 11.71
N ALA A 92 18.21 -17.27 12.71
CA ALA A 92 18.86 -17.49 14.01
C ALA A 92 18.27 -18.70 14.74
N ALA A 93 16.94 -18.85 14.75
CA ALA A 93 16.27 -20.00 15.36
C ALA A 93 16.62 -21.31 14.65
N ALA A 94 16.70 -21.30 13.32
CA ALA A 94 17.12 -22.47 12.55
C ALA A 94 18.57 -22.88 12.84
N ALA A 95 19.47 -21.89 12.93
CA ALA A 95 20.88 -22.14 13.29
C ALA A 95 21.01 -22.74 14.70
N GLN A 96 20.28 -22.20 15.67
CA GLN A 96 20.22 -22.71 17.03
C GLN A 96 19.73 -24.16 17.08
N LYS A 97 18.65 -24.44 16.37
CA LYS A 97 18.05 -25.78 16.29
C LYS A 97 19.00 -26.80 15.65
N ARG A 98 19.71 -26.36 14.61
CA ARG A 98 20.73 -27.18 13.95
C ARG A 98 21.87 -27.52 14.91
N THR A 99 22.42 -26.55 15.61
CA THR A 99 23.49 -26.75 16.59
C THR A 99 23.04 -27.68 17.69
N GLN A 100 21.83 -27.54 18.21
CA GLN A 100 21.27 -28.41 19.22
C GLN A 100 21.13 -29.85 18.71
N THR A 101 20.59 -30.01 17.50
CA THR A 101 20.43 -31.32 16.88
C THR A 101 21.77 -32.03 16.65
N GLU A 102 22.79 -31.29 16.19
CA GLU A 102 24.15 -31.80 16.01
C GLU A 102 24.76 -32.27 17.36
N ALA A 103 24.54 -31.51 18.43
CA ALA A 103 24.99 -31.90 19.78
C ALA A 103 24.25 -33.15 20.31
N ASP A 104 22.94 -33.22 20.10
CA ASP A 104 22.11 -34.38 20.52
C ASP A 104 22.50 -35.62 19.74
N CYS A 105 22.75 -35.53 18.45
CA CYS A 105 23.21 -36.64 17.61
C CYS A 105 24.58 -37.13 18.09
N LYS A 106 25.51 -36.22 18.37
CA LYS A 106 26.85 -36.56 18.89
C LYS A 106 26.74 -37.28 20.24
N ALA A 107 25.93 -36.78 21.18
CA ALA A 107 25.70 -37.38 22.46
C ALA A 107 25.04 -38.77 22.33
N MET A 108 24.17 -38.98 21.38
CA MET A 108 23.53 -40.27 21.09
C MET A 108 24.56 -41.27 20.57
N VAL A 109 25.44 -40.91 19.66
CA VAL A 109 26.51 -41.74 19.12
C VAL A 109 27.48 -42.14 20.25
N GLU A 110 27.95 -41.18 21.04
CA GLU A 110 28.83 -41.45 22.18
C GLU A 110 28.19 -42.43 23.18
N ARG A 111 26.92 -42.32 23.47
CA ARG A 111 26.17 -43.20 24.34
C ARG A 111 26.07 -44.61 23.76
N ALA A 112 25.79 -44.73 22.47
CA ALA A 112 25.75 -46.01 21.79
C ALA A 112 27.12 -46.71 21.79
N GLU A 113 28.19 -45.96 21.54
CA GLU A 113 29.57 -46.47 21.60
C GLU A 113 29.92 -46.99 22.99
N GLN A 114 29.55 -46.26 24.05
CA GLN A 114 29.75 -46.68 25.44
C GLN A 114 28.96 -47.98 25.77
N GLU A 115 27.72 -48.08 25.32
CA GLU A 115 26.93 -49.30 25.50
C GLU A 115 27.55 -50.52 24.80
N VAL A 116 28.00 -50.36 23.58
CA VAL A 116 28.68 -51.40 22.81
C VAL A 116 29.94 -51.85 23.58
N GLN A 117 30.73 -50.88 24.04
CA GLN A 117 31.96 -51.17 24.77
C GLN A 117 31.68 -51.93 26.10
N GLN A 118 30.67 -51.51 26.85
CA GLN A 118 30.25 -52.21 28.07
C GLN A 118 29.76 -53.63 27.78
N ARG A 119 29.03 -53.86 26.72
CA ARG A 119 28.57 -55.20 26.30
C ARG A 119 29.73 -56.11 25.92
N TRP A 120 30.72 -55.56 25.19
CA TRP A 120 31.94 -56.30 24.87
C TRP A 120 32.74 -56.69 26.10
N GLN A 121 32.94 -55.77 27.04
CA GLN A 121 33.63 -56.04 28.29
C GLN A 121 32.89 -57.11 29.13
N THR A 122 31.56 -57.06 29.12
CA THR A 122 30.75 -58.06 29.83
C THR A 122 30.84 -59.44 29.16
N PHE A 123 30.82 -59.47 27.83
CA PHE A 123 31.01 -60.69 27.05
C PHE A 123 32.40 -61.24 27.29
N ASP A 124 33.44 -60.50 27.24
CA ASP A 124 34.82 -60.87 27.47
C ASP A 124 34.99 -61.55 28.89
N ARG A 125 34.45 -60.86 29.89
CA ARG A 125 34.45 -61.41 31.27
C ARG A 125 33.76 -62.73 31.38
N LYS A 126 32.58 -62.88 30.77
CA LYS A 126 31.83 -64.17 30.78
C LYS A 126 32.55 -65.25 29.99
N ALA A 127 33.12 -64.92 28.85
CA ALA A 127 33.86 -65.89 28.04
C ALA A 127 35.11 -66.37 28.76
N ASN A 128 35.86 -65.48 29.40
CA ASN A 128 37.07 -65.82 30.17
C ASN A 128 36.69 -66.72 31.41
N ALA A 129 35.61 -66.35 32.12
CA ALA A 129 35.12 -67.10 33.22
C ALA A 129 34.73 -68.57 32.82
N LEU A 130 34.08 -68.68 31.65
CA LEU A 130 33.70 -70.00 31.12
C LEU A 130 34.93 -70.79 30.70
N LEU A 131 35.92 -70.17 30.04
CA LEU A 131 37.20 -70.79 29.68
C LEU A 131 37.96 -71.27 30.93
N ASP A 132 37.99 -70.52 32.02
CA ASP A 132 38.63 -70.87 33.26
C ASP A 132 37.90 -72.08 33.95
N GLN A 133 36.60 -72.18 33.88
CA GLN A 133 35.84 -73.35 34.36
C GLN A 133 36.21 -74.57 33.56
N TYR A 134 36.34 -74.52 32.26
CA TYR A 134 36.75 -75.69 31.45
C TYR A 134 38.18 -76.09 31.75
N ARG A 135 39.10 -75.19 31.92
CA ARG A 135 40.50 -75.49 32.32
C ARG A 135 40.56 -76.12 33.67
N SER A 136 39.75 -75.65 34.62
CA SER A 136 39.71 -76.22 35.97
C SER A 136 39.14 -77.66 35.98
N ALA A 137 38.14 -77.94 35.18
CA ALA A 137 37.55 -79.25 35.00
C ALA A 137 38.54 -80.26 34.36
N ASP A 138 39.34 -79.79 33.40
CA ASP A 138 40.35 -80.62 32.71
C ASP A 138 41.59 -80.92 33.59
N SER A 139 41.80 -80.11 34.64
CA SER A 139 42.92 -80.24 35.58
C SER A 139 42.62 -81.16 36.79
N GLN A 140 41.42 -81.72 36.93
CA GLN A 140 41.12 -82.65 37.94
C GLN A 140 41.57 -84.07 37.48
N PRO A 141 42.54 -84.71 38.18
CA PRO A 141 42.91 -86.09 37.84
C PRO A 141 41.72 -87.00 38.08
N SER A 142 41.45 -87.84 37.12
CA SER A 142 40.56 -88.93 37.28
C SER A 142 41.07 -89.86 38.41
N GLU A 143 40.55 -89.63 39.60
CA GLU A 143 40.64 -90.74 40.66
C GLU A 143 39.59 -91.72 40.31
N GLU A 144 39.91 -92.64 39.41
CA GLU A 144 39.31 -93.97 39.37
C GLU A 144 40.35 -94.91 39.84
N THR A 145 40.09 -95.36 41.00
CA THR A 145 40.51 -96.65 41.47
C THR A 145 39.49 -97.69 41.13
#